data_40cca3c03567191e31535e7d2a786a4a
#
_entry.id   40cca3c03567191e31535e7d2a786a4a
#
_cell.length_a   1.000
_cell.length_b   1.000
_cell.length_c   1.000
_cell.angle_alpha   90.00
_cell.angle_beta   90.00
_cell.angle_gamma   90.00
#
_symmetry.space_group_name_H-M   'P 1'
#
loop_
_entity.id
_entity.type
_entity.pdbx_description
1 polymer ?
#
loop_
_entity_poly.entity_id
_entity_poly.type
_entity_poly.pdbx_seq_one_letter_code
_entity_poly.pdbx_strand_id
1 'polypeptide(L)'
;MKTDRRLWLKALTSLPLAAALPALAGDLEAIRQRGRLRVAVYNDFMPYSKAGKGIDVELARAIAGKLGLSPEIVGFNADEDMNDDLRNMVWKGHYLGTQPADLMMHVPVDAHLARANDKVRIFGAYHREALGVARDPARIQALSGSAAVALEIFTREKIGVETATLADSFLLGVLNGRLRENVVHFRNVGEAAKALERGEVAAVLAPRAELEAALAGQSKLPVEPAALAELKVGGWPLGMAVKVEEVALADAVAAALADLKREGVVADIFRRNGITYQAA
;
A
#
# COMPACT_ATOMS: atom_id res chain seq x y z
N MET A 1 87.79 25.63 13.42
CA MET A 1 86.52 26.11 13.98
C MET A 1 85.41 25.34 13.32
N LYS A 2 84.85 24.38 14.04
CA LYS A 2 83.73 23.53 13.57
C LYS A 2 82.47 24.13 14.12
N THR A 3 81.60 24.63 13.26
CA THR A 3 80.29 25.19 13.62
C THR A 3 79.22 24.09 13.56
N ASP A 4 78.59 23.90 14.69
CA ASP A 4 77.60 22.87 14.96
C ASP A 4 76.29 23.13 14.18
N ARG A 5 75.99 22.17 13.33
CA ARG A 5 74.74 22.14 12.49
C ARG A 5 73.55 21.34 13.13
N ARG A 6 73.48 21.35 14.44
CA ARG A 6 72.54 20.41 15.14
C ARG A 6 71.46 21.07 15.99
N LEU A 7 70.90 22.19 15.61
CA LEU A 7 69.89 22.86 16.46
C LEU A 7 68.64 23.43 15.75
N TRP A 8 68.22 22.87 14.61
CA TRP A 8 66.97 23.30 13.97
C TRP A 8 65.98 22.13 13.56
N LEU A 9 65.92 21.09 14.35
CA LEU A 9 65.05 19.93 14.09
C LEU A 9 64.30 19.49 15.34
N LYS A 10 63.53 20.40 15.97
CA LYS A 10 62.56 20.04 16.99
C LYS A 10 61.48 21.12 17.11
N ALA A 11 60.56 21.21 16.16
CA ALA A 11 59.21 21.80 16.35
C ALA A 11 58.32 21.46 15.14
N LEU A 12 58.20 20.18 14.78
CA LEU A 12 57.05 19.69 14.06
C LEU A 12 56.11 19.11 15.13
N THR A 13 55.35 19.97 15.74
CA THR A 13 54.19 19.58 16.51
C THR A 13 53.23 18.87 15.55
N SER A 14 53.11 17.56 15.69
CA SER A 14 52.09 16.74 15.11
C SER A 14 50.74 17.22 15.60
N LEU A 15 50.05 18.08 14.80
CA LEU A 15 48.59 18.19 14.90
C LEU A 15 48.03 16.79 14.55
N PRO A 16 47.24 16.16 15.41
CA PRO A 16 46.44 15.03 14.98
C PRO A 16 45.45 15.57 13.94
N LEU A 17 45.69 15.20 12.68
CA LEU A 17 44.67 15.28 11.67
C LEU A 17 43.57 14.29 12.11
N ALA A 18 42.66 14.75 12.95
CA ALA A 18 41.41 14.06 13.16
C ALA A 18 40.73 14.05 11.78
N ALA A 19 41.00 13.02 11.00
CA ALA A 19 40.17 12.65 9.89
C ALA A 19 38.78 12.44 10.51
N ALA A 20 37.94 13.47 10.45
CA ALA A 20 36.53 13.32 10.61
C ALA A 20 36.13 12.33 9.50
N LEU A 21 36.05 11.03 9.88
CA LEU A 21 35.28 10.09 9.09
C LEU A 21 33.94 10.81 8.84
N PRO A 22 33.51 10.97 7.58
CA PRO A 22 32.13 11.40 7.37
C PRO A 22 31.34 10.38 8.16
N ALA A 23 30.72 10.80 9.28
CA ALA A 23 29.63 10.06 9.85
C ALA A 23 28.76 9.79 8.65
N LEU A 24 28.49 8.51 8.33
CA LEU A 24 27.50 8.14 7.37
C LEU A 24 26.24 8.86 7.85
N ALA A 25 25.99 10.04 7.28
CA ALA A 25 24.74 10.76 7.51
C ALA A 25 23.67 9.75 7.13
N GLY A 26 22.93 9.25 8.12
CA GLY A 26 21.91 8.24 7.85
C GLY A 26 21.01 8.77 6.74
N ASP A 27 20.43 7.89 5.94
CA ASP A 27 19.60 8.28 4.79
C ASP A 27 18.55 9.34 5.15
N LEU A 28 18.00 9.32 6.37
CA LEU A 28 17.11 10.36 6.87
C LEU A 28 17.74 11.76 6.90
N GLU A 29 19.04 11.87 7.25
CA GLU A 29 19.72 13.18 7.25
C GLU A 29 19.95 13.67 5.81
N ALA A 30 20.29 12.81 4.88
CA ALA A 30 20.38 13.15 3.46
C ALA A 30 19.01 13.59 2.90
N ILE A 31 17.91 12.94 3.32
CA ILE A 31 16.56 13.33 2.97
C ILE A 31 16.22 14.72 3.54
N ARG A 32 16.58 15.00 4.80
CA ARG A 32 16.39 16.31 5.43
C ARG A 32 17.18 17.41 4.75
N GLN A 33 18.42 17.15 4.37
CA GLN A 33 19.23 18.13 3.60
C GLN A 33 18.65 18.40 2.22
N ARG A 34 18.07 17.39 1.55
CA ARG A 34 17.35 17.54 0.29
C ARG A 34 16.02 18.29 0.47
N GLY A 35 15.44 18.30 1.68
CA GLY A 35 14.20 18.98 2.04
C GLY A 35 12.92 18.34 1.51
N ARG A 36 12.99 17.12 0.95
CA ARG A 36 11.85 16.42 0.36
C ARG A 36 11.89 14.92 0.57
N LEU A 37 10.69 14.33 0.78
CA LEU A 37 10.46 12.90 0.88
C LEU A 37 9.86 12.41 -0.44
N ARG A 38 10.57 11.50 -1.13
CA ARG A 38 10.08 10.86 -2.34
C ARG A 38 9.23 9.66 -1.97
N VAL A 39 7.96 9.67 -2.37
CA VAL A 39 7.00 8.61 -2.01
C VAL A 39 6.42 7.99 -3.27
N ALA A 40 6.66 6.69 -3.43
CA ALA A 40 6.09 5.90 -4.51
C ALA A 40 4.63 5.54 -4.21
N VAL A 41 3.76 5.77 -5.20
CA VAL A 41 2.34 5.40 -5.19
C VAL A 41 1.96 4.84 -6.56
N TYR A 42 0.94 4.00 -6.64
CA TYR A 42 0.43 3.52 -7.93
C TYR A 42 -0.19 4.65 -8.75
N ASN A 43 -0.07 4.60 -10.08
CA ASN A 43 -0.59 5.64 -10.99
C ASN A 43 -2.12 5.62 -11.10
N ASP A 44 -2.72 4.44 -11.08
CA ASP A 44 -4.16 4.24 -11.26
C ASP A 44 -4.68 3.13 -10.35
N PHE A 45 -4.94 3.47 -9.10
CA PHE A 45 -5.42 2.55 -8.08
C PHE A 45 -6.41 3.23 -7.12
N MET A 46 -7.63 3.50 -7.60
CA MET A 46 -8.68 4.13 -6.79
C MET A 46 -9.19 3.16 -5.70
N PRO A 47 -9.45 3.67 -4.48
CA PRO A 47 -9.42 5.08 -4.02
C PRO A 47 -8.06 5.54 -3.49
N TYR A 48 -7.03 4.71 -3.57
CA TYR A 48 -5.75 4.95 -2.91
C TYR A 48 -4.89 5.97 -3.64
N SER A 49 -4.75 5.82 -4.97
CA SER A 49 -3.95 6.77 -5.75
C SER A 49 -4.38 6.79 -7.22
N LYS A 50 -4.68 7.99 -7.73
CA LYS A 50 -4.93 8.24 -9.15
C LYS A 50 -4.62 9.69 -9.48
N ALA A 51 -3.79 9.92 -10.49
CA ALA A 51 -3.45 11.24 -10.98
C ALA A 51 -3.05 12.23 -9.83
N GLY A 52 -2.23 11.77 -8.88
CA GLY A 52 -1.74 12.57 -7.76
C GLY A 52 -2.77 12.91 -6.66
N LYS A 53 -3.88 12.16 -6.61
CA LYS A 53 -4.94 12.26 -5.60
C LYS A 53 -5.24 10.88 -5.01
N GLY A 54 -5.95 10.85 -3.88
CA GLY A 54 -6.38 9.64 -3.20
C GLY A 54 -5.75 9.46 -1.82
N ILE A 55 -6.13 8.40 -1.14
CA ILE A 55 -5.81 8.14 0.26
C ILE A 55 -4.30 8.08 0.50
N ASP A 56 -3.56 7.29 -0.31
CA ASP A 56 -2.11 7.13 -0.14
C ASP A 56 -1.37 8.43 -0.41
N VAL A 57 -1.82 9.21 -1.39
CA VAL A 57 -1.23 10.53 -1.70
C VAL A 57 -1.46 11.52 -0.58
N GLU A 58 -2.68 11.56 0.00
CA GLU A 58 -2.98 12.44 1.13
C GLU A 58 -2.20 12.03 2.38
N LEU A 59 -2.11 10.72 2.66
CA LEU A 59 -1.35 10.19 3.79
C LEU A 59 0.15 10.45 3.63
N ALA A 60 0.72 10.25 2.43
CA ALA A 60 2.11 10.57 2.13
C ALA A 60 2.43 12.06 2.38
N ARG A 61 1.52 12.96 1.97
CA ARG A 61 1.65 14.41 2.25
C ARG A 61 1.59 14.71 3.74
N ALA A 62 0.68 14.07 4.48
CA ALA A 62 0.58 14.25 5.93
C ALA A 62 1.82 13.75 6.66
N ILE A 63 2.37 12.59 6.28
CA ILE A 63 3.62 12.05 6.82
C ILE A 63 4.79 12.99 6.54
N ALA A 64 4.98 13.42 5.28
CA ALA A 64 6.04 14.36 4.92
C ALA A 64 5.93 15.66 5.73
N GLY A 65 4.73 16.21 5.89
CA GLY A 65 4.47 17.40 6.72
C GLY A 65 4.88 17.22 8.19
N LYS A 66 4.59 16.05 8.80
CA LYS A 66 5.03 15.71 10.16
C LYS A 66 6.56 15.63 10.29
N LEU A 67 7.25 15.25 9.22
CA LEU A 67 8.71 15.19 9.17
C LEU A 67 9.37 16.54 8.82
N GLY A 68 8.58 17.58 8.53
CA GLY A 68 9.07 18.89 8.08
C GLY A 68 9.63 18.86 6.64
N LEU A 69 9.16 17.92 5.81
CA LEU A 69 9.63 17.71 4.45
C LEU A 69 8.53 18.03 3.42
N SER A 70 8.95 18.45 2.22
CA SER A 70 8.04 18.55 1.08
C SER A 70 7.78 17.16 0.49
N PRO A 71 6.53 16.78 0.19
CA PRO A 71 6.24 15.49 -0.45
C PRO A 71 6.55 15.55 -1.96
N GLU A 72 7.32 14.59 -2.45
CA GLU A 72 7.54 14.33 -3.88
C GLU A 72 6.85 13.01 -4.23
N ILE A 73 5.66 13.09 -4.80
CA ILE A 73 4.88 11.90 -5.17
C ILE A 73 5.38 11.34 -6.49
N VAL A 74 5.84 10.10 -6.47
CA VAL A 74 6.35 9.35 -7.62
C VAL A 74 5.31 8.28 -7.99
N GLY A 75 4.59 8.52 -9.09
CA GLY A 75 3.63 7.54 -9.62
C GLY A 75 4.34 6.44 -10.41
N PHE A 76 3.91 5.19 -10.21
CA PHE A 76 4.40 4.04 -10.98
C PHE A 76 3.25 3.11 -11.37
N ASN A 77 3.45 2.29 -12.39
CA ASN A 77 2.51 1.23 -12.74
C ASN A 77 2.90 -0.04 -12.01
N ALA A 78 1.91 -0.81 -11.56
CA ALA A 78 2.14 -2.13 -10.98
C ALA A 78 2.89 -3.01 -11.99
N ASP A 79 3.85 -3.76 -11.50
CA ASP A 79 4.56 -4.80 -12.25
C ASP A 79 3.81 -6.16 -12.11
N GLU A 80 4.48 -7.27 -12.34
CA GLU A 80 3.85 -8.59 -12.31
C GLU A 80 3.34 -8.98 -10.91
N ASP A 81 4.10 -8.62 -9.88
CA ASP A 81 3.72 -8.86 -8.49
C ASP A 81 4.33 -7.85 -7.50
N MET A 82 3.94 -7.93 -6.23
CA MET A 82 4.42 -7.05 -5.16
C MET A 82 5.94 -7.16 -4.94
N ASN A 83 6.59 -8.30 -5.23
CA ASN A 83 8.04 -8.43 -5.07
C ASN A 83 8.76 -7.57 -6.12
N ASP A 84 8.23 -7.54 -7.35
CA ASP A 84 8.75 -6.69 -8.41
C ASP A 84 8.54 -5.21 -8.12
N ASP A 85 7.36 -4.83 -7.60
CA ASP A 85 7.08 -3.47 -7.18
C ASP A 85 8.02 -3.00 -6.07
N LEU A 86 8.24 -3.82 -5.03
CA LEU A 86 9.18 -3.54 -3.95
C LEU A 86 10.62 -3.40 -4.48
N ARG A 87 11.03 -4.29 -5.39
CA ARG A 87 12.36 -4.20 -6.02
C ARG A 87 12.53 -2.90 -6.79
N ASN A 88 11.56 -2.58 -7.63
CA ASN A 88 11.65 -1.46 -8.57
C ASN A 88 11.47 -0.11 -7.88
N MET A 89 10.58 -0.01 -6.89
CA MET A 89 10.21 1.25 -6.25
C MET A 89 10.98 1.55 -4.96
N VAL A 90 11.56 0.53 -4.30
CA VAL A 90 12.18 0.74 -2.99
C VAL A 90 13.71 0.68 -3.04
N TRP A 91 14.31 -0.35 -3.71
CA TRP A 91 15.76 -0.55 -3.52
C TRP A 91 16.61 -0.61 -4.79
N LYS A 92 16.08 -1.08 -5.94
CA LYS A 92 16.88 -1.26 -7.15
C LYS A 92 16.64 -0.19 -8.21
N GLY A 93 15.38 0.22 -8.37
CA GLY A 93 14.93 1.03 -9.51
C GLY A 93 14.44 0.17 -10.68
N HIS A 94 13.59 0.77 -11.50
CA HIS A 94 13.02 0.11 -12.67
C HIS A 94 13.98 0.20 -13.86
N TYR A 95 14.05 -0.85 -14.68
CA TYR A 95 14.96 -0.92 -15.85
C TYR A 95 14.72 0.19 -16.88
N LEU A 96 13.55 0.82 -16.91
CA LEU A 96 13.22 1.99 -17.73
C LEU A 96 13.74 3.31 -17.14
N GLY A 97 14.55 3.28 -16.07
CA GLY A 97 15.24 4.44 -15.54
C GLY A 97 14.54 5.13 -14.36
N THR A 98 13.39 4.62 -13.88
CA THR A 98 12.77 5.15 -12.65
C THR A 98 13.65 4.83 -11.45
N GLN A 99 14.07 5.87 -10.72
CA GLN A 99 14.87 5.71 -9.51
C GLN A 99 13.98 5.29 -8.33
N PRO A 100 14.50 4.50 -7.38
CA PRO A 100 13.77 4.16 -6.16
C PRO A 100 13.29 5.40 -5.41
N ALA A 101 12.15 5.28 -4.75
CA ALA A 101 11.66 6.28 -3.80
C ALA A 101 12.25 6.03 -2.40
N ASP A 102 12.10 7.01 -1.50
CA ASP A 102 12.48 6.84 -0.10
C ASP A 102 11.47 5.97 0.65
N LEU A 103 10.19 6.06 0.26
CA LEU A 103 9.06 5.36 0.88
C LEU A 103 8.11 4.86 -0.21
N MET A 104 7.62 3.65 -0.09
CA MET A 104 6.53 3.11 -0.93
C MET A 104 5.28 2.92 -0.08
N MET A 105 4.14 3.41 -0.57
CA MET A 105 2.81 3.23 0.03
C MET A 105 2.15 1.94 -0.47
N HIS A 106 1.04 1.57 0.17
CA HIS A 106 0.15 0.48 -0.25
C HIS A 106 0.81 -0.91 -0.27
N VAL A 107 1.63 -1.20 0.72
CA VAL A 107 2.31 -2.48 0.85
C VAL A 107 1.58 -3.35 1.88
N PRO A 108 1.17 -4.59 1.56
CA PRO A 108 0.64 -5.51 2.55
C PRO A 108 1.65 -5.79 3.67
N VAL A 109 1.23 -5.59 4.93
CA VAL A 109 2.09 -5.89 6.09
C VAL A 109 1.94 -7.36 6.41
N ASP A 110 2.68 -8.18 5.68
CA ASP A 110 2.63 -9.63 5.72
C ASP A 110 4.02 -10.23 6.01
N ALA A 111 4.07 -11.20 6.91
CA ALA A 111 5.34 -11.81 7.33
C ALA A 111 5.97 -12.69 6.22
N HIS A 112 5.19 -13.28 5.32
CA HIS A 112 5.72 -14.06 4.20
C HIS A 112 6.33 -13.12 3.16
N LEU A 113 5.61 -12.05 2.81
CA LEU A 113 6.11 -11.02 1.90
C LEU A 113 7.40 -10.39 2.44
N ALA A 114 7.45 -10.05 3.73
CA ALA A 114 8.65 -9.48 4.36
C ALA A 114 9.84 -10.44 4.31
N ARG A 115 9.65 -11.75 4.54
CA ARG A 115 10.72 -12.75 4.43
C ARG A 115 11.21 -12.97 3.00
N ALA A 116 10.33 -12.85 2.03
CA ALA A 116 10.69 -12.98 0.61
C ALA A 116 11.46 -11.77 0.08
N ASN A 117 11.43 -10.63 0.80
CA ASN A 117 12.02 -9.35 0.37
C ASN A 117 13.01 -8.79 1.41
N ASP A 118 14.16 -9.43 1.56
CA ASP A 118 15.19 -9.11 2.57
C ASP A 118 15.83 -7.72 2.40
N LYS A 119 15.65 -7.06 1.26
CA LYS A 119 16.14 -5.71 0.95
C LYS A 119 15.20 -4.59 1.38
N VAL A 120 14.02 -4.93 1.90
CA VAL A 120 13.04 -3.93 2.34
C VAL A 120 12.57 -4.20 3.76
N ARG A 121 12.19 -3.13 4.45
CA ARG A 121 11.47 -3.16 5.72
C ARG A 121 10.02 -2.78 5.46
N ILE A 122 9.08 -3.72 5.66
CA ILE A 122 7.64 -3.50 5.55
C ILE A 122 7.10 -3.20 6.94
N PHE A 123 6.35 -2.08 7.10
CA PHE A 123 5.92 -1.58 8.40
C PHE A 123 4.75 -0.60 8.30
N GLY A 124 4.34 -0.06 9.44
CA GLY A 124 3.46 1.10 9.51
C GLY A 124 2.07 0.83 8.93
N ALA A 125 1.43 -0.27 9.35
CA ALA A 125 0.06 -0.57 8.93
C ALA A 125 -0.87 0.60 9.26
N TYR A 126 -1.48 1.22 8.24
CA TYR A 126 -2.35 2.39 8.39
C TYR A 126 -3.83 2.08 8.19
N HIS A 127 -4.16 1.00 7.52
CA HIS A 127 -5.52 0.55 7.26
C HIS A 127 -5.60 -0.98 7.25
N ARG A 128 -6.74 -1.54 7.62
CA ARG A 128 -7.05 -2.94 7.38
C ARG A 128 -8.02 -3.04 6.21
N GLU A 129 -7.51 -3.45 5.05
CA GLU A 129 -8.35 -3.77 3.90
C GLU A 129 -9.06 -5.10 4.11
N ALA A 130 -10.25 -5.25 3.57
CA ALA A 130 -11.03 -6.47 3.64
C ALA A 130 -11.82 -6.70 2.35
N LEU A 131 -12.16 -7.93 2.04
CA LEU A 131 -13.08 -8.22 0.96
C LEU A 131 -14.50 -7.78 1.35
N GLY A 132 -15.17 -7.20 0.38
CA GLY A 132 -16.58 -6.78 0.46
C GLY A 132 -17.39 -7.36 -0.69
N VAL A 133 -18.70 -7.34 -0.52
CA VAL A 133 -19.66 -7.66 -1.56
C VAL A 133 -20.55 -6.45 -1.82
N ALA A 134 -20.58 -6.00 -3.06
CA ALA A 134 -21.60 -5.12 -3.56
C ALA A 134 -22.70 -5.96 -4.22
N ARG A 135 -23.96 -5.66 -3.99
CA ARG A 135 -25.08 -6.48 -4.50
C ARG A 135 -26.30 -5.67 -4.89
N ASP A 136 -27.10 -6.23 -5.78
CA ASP A 136 -28.47 -5.80 -6.03
C ASP A 136 -29.40 -6.44 -4.99
N PRO A 137 -29.95 -5.69 -4.03
CA PRO A 137 -30.80 -6.23 -2.96
C PRO A 137 -32.15 -6.78 -3.46
N ALA A 138 -32.56 -6.43 -4.68
CA ALA A 138 -33.77 -7.00 -5.29
C ALA A 138 -33.53 -8.45 -5.79
N ARG A 139 -32.28 -8.83 -6.06
CA ARG A 139 -31.91 -10.17 -6.56
C ARG A 139 -31.21 -11.02 -5.50
N ILE A 140 -30.37 -10.40 -4.68
CA ILE A 140 -29.50 -11.10 -3.74
C ILE A 140 -29.70 -10.56 -2.33
N GLN A 141 -29.98 -11.44 -1.37
CA GLN A 141 -29.99 -11.09 0.05
C GLN A 141 -28.56 -10.87 0.58
N ALA A 142 -28.43 -10.26 1.77
CA ALA A 142 -27.14 -10.11 2.43
C ALA A 142 -26.46 -11.47 2.60
N LEU A 143 -25.17 -11.53 2.21
CA LEU A 143 -24.40 -12.77 2.26
C LEU A 143 -23.80 -12.94 3.66
N SER A 144 -24.14 -14.04 4.33
CA SER A 144 -23.62 -14.36 5.66
C SER A 144 -23.61 -15.87 5.93
N GLY A 145 -22.74 -16.28 6.87
CA GLY A 145 -22.64 -17.66 7.30
C GLY A 145 -21.66 -18.48 6.46
N SER A 146 -21.96 -19.75 6.18
CA SER A 146 -21.11 -20.60 5.36
C SER A 146 -21.23 -20.23 3.87
N ALA A 147 -20.13 -20.38 3.12
CA ALA A 147 -20.15 -20.17 1.68
C ALA A 147 -21.15 -21.11 0.98
N ALA A 148 -21.34 -22.32 1.51
CA ALA A 148 -22.31 -23.28 0.97
C ALA A 148 -23.75 -22.73 0.97
N VAL A 149 -24.12 -21.94 1.96
CA VAL A 149 -25.44 -21.31 2.06
C VAL A 149 -25.44 -19.95 1.34
N ALA A 150 -24.50 -19.09 1.66
CA ALA A 150 -24.47 -17.71 1.18
C ALA A 150 -24.25 -17.61 -0.34
N LEU A 151 -23.42 -18.49 -0.92
CA LEU A 151 -23.04 -18.42 -2.33
C LEU A 151 -23.86 -19.36 -3.23
N GLU A 152 -24.78 -20.18 -2.70
CA GLU A 152 -25.59 -21.11 -3.50
C GLU A 152 -26.40 -20.37 -4.57
N ILE A 153 -26.82 -19.14 -4.31
CA ILE A 153 -27.57 -18.32 -5.26
C ILE A 153 -26.78 -18.10 -6.56
N PHE A 154 -25.45 -18.04 -6.50
CA PHE A 154 -24.58 -17.83 -7.67
C PHE A 154 -24.37 -19.10 -8.54
N THR A 155 -25.02 -20.19 -8.21
CA THR A 155 -25.21 -21.30 -9.16
C THR A 155 -26.22 -20.93 -10.26
N ARG A 156 -26.98 -19.82 -10.09
CA ARG A 156 -28.02 -19.34 -11.01
C ARG A 156 -27.87 -17.86 -11.35
N GLU A 157 -27.36 -17.04 -10.41
CA GLU A 157 -27.11 -15.64 -10.60
C GLU A 157 -25.62 -15.39 -10.88
N LYS A 158 -25.32 -14.37 -11.67
CA LYS A 158 -23.93 -14.00 -12.01
C LYS A 158 -23.31 -13.14 -10.92
N ILE A 159 -22.04 -13.42 -10.61
CA ILE A 159 -21.21 -12.62 -9.72
C ILE A 159 -19.97 -12.10 -10.45
N GLY A 160 -19.71 -10.79 -10.36
CA GLY A 160 -18.55 -10.14 -10.95
C GLY A 160 -17.33 -10.20 -10.05
N VAL A 161 -16.14 -10.29 -10.66
CA VAL A 161 -14.86 -10.28 -9.98
C VAL A 161 -13.77 -9.69 -10.87
N GLU A 162 -12.75 -9.09 -10.29
CA GLU A 162 -11.55 -8.72 -11.03
C GLU A 162 -10.67 -9.95 -11.23
N THR A 163 -10.20 -10.14 -12.47
CA THR A 163 -9.37 -11.28 -12.89
C THR A 163 -8.06 -11.38 -12.09
N ALA A 164 -7.64 -12.60 -11.78
CA ALA A 164 -6.38 -12.93 -11.11
C ALA A 164 -6.23 -12.36 -9.68
N THR A 165 -7.35 -12.06 -9.01
CA THR A 165 -7.37 -11.60 -7.61
C THR A 165 -7.62 -12.74 -6.62
N LEU A 166 -7.47 -12.43 -5.32
CA LEU A 166 -7.87 -13.33 -4.24
C LEU A 166 -9.37 -13.68 -4.32
N ALA A 167 -10.21 -12.69 -4.66
CA ALA A 167 -11.65 -12.87 -4.83
C ALA A 167 -11.97 -13.82 -5.99
N ASP A 168 -11.26 -13.67 -7.11
CA ASP A 168 -11.38 -14.56 -8.27
C ASP A 168 -11.00 -16.01 -7.90
N SER A 169 -9.83 -16.20 -7.33
CA SER A 169 -9.36 -17.54 -6.90
C SER A 169 -10.33 -18.19 -5.92
N PHE A 170 -10.91 -17.43 -5.01
CA PHE A 170 -11.90 -17.89 -4.06
C PHE A 170 -13.19 -18.34 -4.76
N LEU A 171 -13.77 -17.53 -5.64
CA LEU A 171 -15.02 -17.85 -6.34
C LEU A 171 -14.86 -19.06 -7.28
N LEU A 172 -13.71 -19.19 -7.94
CA LEU A 172 -13.43 -20.32 -8.84
C LEU A 172 -13.20 -21.63 -8.09
N GLY A 173 -12.77 -21.61 -6.81
CA GLY A 173 -12.49 -22.78 -6.01
C GLY A 173 -13.59 -23.19 -5.04
N VAL A 174 -14.37 -22.23 -4.53
CA VAL A 174 -15.39 -22.48 -3.52
C VAL A 174 -16.50 -23.39 -4.06
N LEU A 175 -17.19 -24.13 -3.18
CA LEU A 175 -18.22 -25.09 -3.54
C LEU A 175 -17.78 -26.12 -4.61
N ASN A 176 -16.50 -26.52 -4.56
CA ASN A 176 -15.91 -27.45 -5.55
C ASN A 176 -16.02 -26.93 -7.00
N GLY A 177 -15.96 -25.62 -7.19
CA GLY A 177 -16.00 -24.96 -8.49
C GLY A 177 -17.37 -24.85 -9.14
N ARG A 178 -18.45 -25.08 -8.42
CA ARG A 178 -19.84 -25.02 -8.94
C ARG A 178 -20.27 -23.65 -9.42
N LEU A 179 -19.54 -22.58 -9.02
CA LEU A 179 -19.87 -21.20 -9.40
C LEU A 179 -19.23 -20.77 -10.72
N ARG A 180 -18.26 -21.51 -11.26
CA ARG A 180 -17.37 -21.10 -12.38
C ARG A 180 -18.11 -20.54 -13.59
N GLU A 181 -19.23 -21.13 -13.98
CA GLU A 181 -20.01 -20.70 -15.14
C GLU A 181 -20.73 -19.35 -14.94
N ASN A 182 -20.92 -18.94 -13.68
CA ASN A 182 -21.58 -17.70 -13.31
C ASN A 182 -20.63 -16.64 -12.75
N VAL A 183 -19.31 -16.93 -12.67
CA VAL A 183 -18.28 -15.94 -12.36
C VAL A 183 -17.95 -15.15 -13.61
N VAL A 184 -18.20 -13.84 -13.58
CA VAL A 184 -17.91 -12.92 -14.69
C VAL A 184 -16.67 -12.11 -14.38
N HIS A 185 -15.66 -12.22 -15.24
CA HIS A 185 -14.34 -11.60 -15.06
C HIS A 185 -14.28 -10.22 -15.69
N PHE A 186 -13.73 -9.27 -14.95
CA PHE A 186 -13.51 -7.88 -15.38
C PHE A 186 -12.04 -7.51 -15.23
N ARG A 187 -11.60 -6.45 -15.91
CA ARG A 187 -10.22 -5.95 -15.84
C ARG A 187 -9.92 -5.24 -14.52
N ASN A 188 -10.93 -4.63 -13.91
CA ASN A 188 -10.84 -3.91 -12.65
C ASN A 188 -12.20 -3.84 -11.96
N VAL A 189 -12.18 -3.49 -10.67
CA VAL A 189 -13.40 -3.37 -9.85
C VAL A 189 -14.38 -2.34 -10.40
N GLY A 190 -13.89 -1.24 -11.01
CA GLY A 190 -14.75 -0.21 -11.59
C GLY A 190 -15.59 -0.71 -12.77
N GLU A 191 -15.05 -1.61 -13.63
CA GLU A 191 -15.82 -2.25 -14.69
C GLU A 191 -16.85 -3.23 -14.13
N ALA A 192 -16.48 -4.01 -13.11
CA ALA A 192 -17.39 -4.93 -12.41
C ALA A 192 -18.54 -4.17 -11.73
N ALA A 193 -18.26 -3.05 -11.08
CA ALA A 193 -19.27 -2.19 -10.45
C ALA A 193 -20.28 -1.63 -11.48
N LYS A 194 -19.80 -1.17 -12.64
CA LYS A 194 -20.68 -0.73 -13.75
C LYS A 194 -21.55 -1.85 -14.29
N ALA A 195 -21.04 -3.08 -14.36
CA ALA A 195 -21.84 -4.24 -14.76
C ALA A 195 -22.94 -4.55 -13.73
N LEU A 196 -22.66 -4.37 -12.43
CA LEU A 196 -23.67 -4.46 -11.37
C LEU A 196 -24.74 -3.35 -11.52
N GLU A 197 -24.34 -2.11 -11.76
CA GLU A 197 -25.28 -0.99 -12.02
C GLU A 197 -26.20 -1.26 -13.20
N ARG A 198 -25.72 -1.93 -14.25
CA ARG A 198 -26.52 -2.31 -15.43
C ARG A 198 -27.32 -3.60 -15.24
N GLY A 199 -27.18 -4.28 -14.07
CA GLY A 199 -27.86 -5.54 -13.81
C GLY A 199 -27.30 -6.75 -14.57
N GLU A 200 -26.12 -6.64 -15.20
CA GLU A 200 -25.43 -7.72 -15.93
C GLU A 200 -24.93 -8.81 -14.97
N VAL A 201 -24.55 -8.41 -13.76
CA VAL A 201 -24.24 -9.28 -12.61
C VAL A 201 -25.14 -8.92 -11.44
N ALA A 202 -25.37 -9.84 -10.52
CA ALA A 202 -26.21 -9.62 -9.35
C ALA A 202 -25.42 -9.16 -8.11
N ALA A 203 -24.11 -9.42 -8.11
CA ALA A 203 -23.18 -8.98 -7.08
C ALA A 203 -21.76 -8.83 -7.65
N VAL A 204 -20.87 -8.18 -6.88
CA VAL A 204 -19.41 -8.10 -7.14
C VAL A 204 -18.69 -8.40 -5.83
N LEU A 205 -17.69 -9.28 -5.87
CA LEU A 205 -16.78 -9.56 -4.77
C LEU A 205 -15.42 -8.92 -5.08
N ALA A 206 -14.96 -8.00 -4.23
CA ALA A 206 -13.69 -7.28 -4.42
C ALA A 206 -13.22 -6.64 -3.10
N PRO A 207 -12.03 -5.99 -3.04
CA PRO A 207 -11.66 -5.16 -1.90
C PRO A 207 -12.72 -4.10 -1.61
N ARG A 208 -13.06 -3.97 -0.33
CA ARG A 208 -14.20 -3.15 0.08
C ARG A 208 -14.03 -1.68 -0.27
N ALA A 209 -12.84 -1.13 -0.05
CA ALA A 209 -12.56 0.27 -0.36
C ALA A 209 -12.72 0.58 -1.86
N GLU A 210 -12.34 -0.35 -2.72
CA GLU A 210 -12.51 -0.20 -4.18
C GLU A 210 -13.98 -0.24 -4.59
N LEU A 211 -14.80 -1.13 -3.97
CA LEU A 211 -16.25 -1.16 -4.17
C LEU A 211 -16.93 0.12 -3.70
N GLU A 212 -16.57 0.60 -2.49
CA GLU A 212 -17.12 1.85 -1.95
C GLU A 212 -16.79 3.04 -2.86
N ALA A 213 -15.58 3.09 -3.40
CA ALA A 213 -15.18 4.14 -4.35
C ALA A 213 -15.90 4.02 -5.70
N ALA A 214 -15.98 2.80 -6.26
CA ALA A 214 -16.57 2.57 -7.57
C ALA A 214 -18.07 2.83 -7.57
N LEU A 215 -18.75 2.58 -6.44
CA LEU A 215 -20.22 2.76 -6.25
C LEU A 215 -20.54 4.04 -5.46
N ALA A 216 -19.63 4.98 -5.37
CA ALA A 216 -19.86 6.24 -4.67
C ALA A 216 -21.12 6.94 -5.21
N GLY A 217 -22.09 7.23 -4.32
CA GLY A 217 -23.38 7.82 -4.68
C GLY A 217 -24.47 6.81 -5.12
N GLN A 218 -24.19 5.53 -5.23
CA GLN A 218 -25.15 4.47 -5.59
C GLN A 218 -25.82 3.85 -4.36
N SER A 219 -26.65 4.61 -3.67
CA SER A 219 -27.29 4.17 -2.41
C SER A 219 -28.16 2.89 -2.52
N LYS A 220 -28.55 2.49 -3.73
CA LYS A 220 -29.34 1.29 -3.99
C LYS A 220 -28.51 0.00 -4.03
N LEU A 221 -27.18 0.10 -4.15
CA LEU A 221 -26.25 -1.03 -4.25
C LEU A 221 -25.37 -1.06 -3.00
N PRO A 222 -25.82 -1.67 -1.90
CA PRO A 222 -25.03 -1.70 -0.66
C PRO A 222 -23.72 -2.45 -0.84
N VAL A 223 -22.66 -1.92 -0.20
CA VAL A 223 -21.37 -2.59 -0.03
C VAL A 223 -21.28 -3.09 1.39
N GLU A 224 -21.16 -4.40 1.56
CA GLU A 224 -21.14 -5.08 2.86
C GLU A 224 -19.86 -5.91 3.02
N PRO A 225 -19.37 -6.16 4.25
CA PRO A 225 -18.26 -7.08 4.46
C PRO A 225 -18.57 -8.49 3.92
N ALA A 226 -17.61 -9.14 3.26
CA ALA A 226 -17.72 -10.53 2.84
C ALA A 226 -17.50 -11.47 4.03
N ALA A 227 -18.52 -11.63 4.89
CA ALA A 227 -18.45 -12.42 6.12
C ALA A 227 -18.71 -13.92 5.83
N LEU A 228 -17.79 -14.56 5.08
CA LEU A 228 -17.85 -15.98 4.69
C LEU A 228 -16.83 -16.78 5.46
N ALA A 229 -17.24 -17.85 6.13
CA ALA A 229 -16.36 -18.65 6.99
C ALA A 229 -15.20 -19.34 6.23
N GLU A 230 -15.43 -19.69 4.97
CA GLU A 230 -14.43 -20.33 4.10
C GLU A 230 -13.44 -19.35 3.48
N LEU A 231 -13.68 -18.05 3.58
CA LEU A 231 -12.78 -17.01 3.11
C LEU A 231 -11.62 -16.87 4.10
N LYS A 232 -10.59 -17.72 3.97
CA LYS A 232 -9.46 -17.81 4.91
C LYS A 232 -8.70 -16.50 5.09
N VAL A 233 -8.66 -15.67 4.04
CA VAL A 233 -8.06 -14.34 4.05
C VAL A 233 -9.18 -13.32 3.80
N GLY A 234 -9.90 -12.96 4.85
CA GLY A 234 -10.97 -11.97 4.77
C GLY A 234 -10.49 -10.52 4.75
N GLY A 235 -9.19 -10.27 4.98
CA GLY A 235 -8.59 -8.95 4.98
C GLY A 235 -7.12 -8.97 5.36
N TRP A 236 -6.42 -7.86 5.07
CA TRP A 236 -4.98 -7.69 5.30
C TRP A 236 -4.65 -6.26 5.72
N PRO A 237 -3.62 -6.06 6.56
CA PRO A 237 -3.16 -4.72 6.90
C PRO A 237 -2.36 -4.12 5.74
N LEU A 238 -2.66 -2.87 5.39
CA LEU A 238 -1.92 -2.06 4.42
C LEU A 238 -0.96 -1.12 5.16
N GLY A 239 0.26 -1.07 4.71
CA GLY A 239 1.33 -0.26 5.27
C GLY A 239 2.27 0.28 4.19
N MET A 240 3.53 0.36 4.56
CA MET A 240 4.58 1.02 3.78
C MET A 240 5.85 0.20 3.75
N ALA A 241 6.75 0.52 2.82
CA ALA A 241 8.09 -0.07 2.75
C ALA A 241 9.16 0.98 2.51
N VAL A 242 10.34 0.75 3.12
CA VAL A 242 11.60 1.47 2.88
C VAL A 242 12.70 0.45 2.63
N LYS A 243 13.89 0.87 2.20
CA LYS A 243 15.05 -0.02 2.19
C LYS A 243 15.34 -0.54 3.60
N VAL A 244 15.84 -1.77 3.70
CA VAL A 244 16.08 -2.43 4.99
C VAL A 244 17.09 -1.67 5.85
N GLU A 245 18.10 -1.05 5.25
CA GLU A 245 19.09 -0.24 5.93
C GLU A 245 18.60 1.12 6.41
N GLU A 246 17.50 1.64 5.89
CA GLU A 246 16.93 2.96 6.23
C GLU A 246 16.11 2.93 7.54
N VAL A 247 16.73 2.43 8.62
CA VAL A 247 16.08 2.24 9.92
C VAL A 247 15.60 3.57 10.50
N ALA A 248 16.40 4.61 10.44
CA ALA A 248 16.06 5.93 10.99
C ALA A 248 14.85 6.57 10.27
N LEU A 249 14.76 6.38 8.94
CA LEU A 249 13.60 6.82 8.17
C LEU A 249 12.34 6.04 8.55
N ALA A 250 12.45 4.70 8.63
CA ALA A 250 11.33 3.86 9.03
C ALA A 250 10.77 4.24 10.40
N ASP A 251 11.63 4.48 11.38
CA ASP A 251 11.25 4.84 12.75
C ASP A 251 10.60 6.24 12.79
N ALA A 252 11.14 7.21 12.04
CA ALA A 252 10.57 8.54 11.93
C ALA A 252 9.18 8.52 11.24
N VAL A 253 9.03 7.77 10.15
CA VAL A 253 7.75 7.58 9.46
C VAL A 253 6.73 6.86 10.37
N ALA A 254 7.15 5.82 11.09
CA ALA A 254 6.29 5.11 12.02
C ALA A 254 5.79 6.01 13.16
N ALA A 255 6.66 6.87 13.72
CA ALA A 255 6.28 7.87 14.72
C ALA A 255 5.28 8.89 14.16
N ALA A 256 5.56 9.44 12.95
CA ALA A 256 4.65 10.37 12.28
C ALA A 256 3.28 9.73 12.01
N LEU A 257 3.23 8.48 11.56
CA LEU A 257 1.98 7.75 11.37
C LEU A 257 1.21 7.56 12.68
N ALA A 258 1.91 7.21 13.77
CA ALA A 258 1.30 7.04 15.08
C ALA A 258 0.64 8.34 15.57
N ASP A 259 1.31 9.48 15.36
CA ASP A 259 0.75 10.80 15.67
C ASP A 259 -0.50 11.09 14.81
N LEU A 260 -0.43 10.88 13.51
CA LEU A 260 -1.56 11.09 12.59
C LEU A 260 -2.77 10.19 12.93
N LYS A 261 -2.53 8.96 13.37
CA LYS A 261 -3.59 8.06 13.85
C LYS A 261 -4.23 8.60 15.13
N ARG A 262 -3.42 9.01 16.11
CA ARG A 262 -3.89 9.56 17.40
C ARG A 262 -4.67 10.86 17.22
N GLU A 263 -4.29 11.69 16.25
CA GLU A 263 -4.96 12.94 15.90
C GLU A 263 -6.23 12.72 15.05
N GLY A 264 -6.52 11.49 14.63
CA GLY A 264 -7.67 11.17 13.80
C GLY A 264 -7.49 11.49 12.31
N VAL A 265 -6.31 12.02 11.90
CA VAL A 265 -6.05 12.46 10.52
C VAL A 265 -6.18 11.31 9.52
N VAL A 266 -5.70 10.10 9.89
CA VAL A 266 -5.83 8.93 9.00
C VAL A 266 -7.29 8.61 8.74
N ALA A 267 -8.12 8.50 9.78
CA ALA A 267 -9.56 8.24 9.64
C ALA A 267 -10.27 9.33 8.83
N ASP A 268 -9.88 10.59 9.01
CA ASP A 268 -10.42 11.73 8.25
C ASP A 268 -10.07 11.67 6.76
N ILE A 269 -8.86 11.20 6.40
CA ILE A 269 -8.47 11.00 5.01
C ILE A 269 -9.40 9.97 4.36
N PHE A 270 -9.61 8.82 4.97
CA PHE A 270 -10.53 7.79 4.46
C PHE A 270 -11.95 8.32 4.31
N ARG A 271 -12.48 8.99 5.33
CA ARG A 271 -13.82 9.57 5.34
C ARG A 271 -14.02 10.59 4.20
N ARG A 272 -13.04 11.50 3.98
CA ARG A 272 -13.12 12.49 2.90
C ARG A 272 -13.10 11.87 1.51
N ASN A 273 -12.48 10.70 1.36
CA ASN A 273 -12.50 9.91 0.14
C ASN A 273 -13.73 8.99 0.05
N GLY A 274 -14.68 9.07 0.99
CA GLY A 274 -15.91 8.26 1.00
C GLY A 274 -15.72 6.81 1.39
N ILE A 275 -14.58 6.46 2.03
CA ILE A 275 -14.18 5.10 2.35
C ILE A 275 -14.30 4.82 3.85
N THR A 276 -14.82 3.66 4.19
CA THR A 276 -14.91 3.17 5.56
C THR A 276 -13.53 2.84 6.10
N TYR A 277 -13.05 3.62 7.06
CA TYR A 277 -11.77 3.37 7.74
C TYR A 277 -11.88 2.17 8.69
N GLN A 278 -10.94 1.26 8.59
CA GLN A 278 -10.71 0.19 9.56
C GLN A 278 -9.28 0.31 10.10
N ALA A 279 -9.15 0.45 11.41
CA ALA A 279 -7.83 0.49 12.04
C ALA A 279 -7.11 -0.86 11.86
N ALA A 280 -5.80 -0.78 11.51
CA ALA A 280 -4.93 -1.94 11.35
C ALA A 280 -4.29 -2.32 12.70
#